data_fbfd7364ccf5239a3b3fa6d83a741a15
#
_entry.id   fbfd7364ccf5239a3b3fa6d83a741a15
#
_cell.length_a   1.000
_cell.length_b   1.000
_cell.length_c   1.000
_cell.angle_alpha   90.00
_cell.angle_beta   90.00
_cell.angle_gamma   90.00
#
_symmetry.space_group_name_H-M   'P 1'
#
loop_
_entity.id
_entity.type
_entity.pdbx_description
1 polymer ?
#
loop_
_entity_poly.entity_id
_entity_poly.type
_entity_poly.pdbx_seq_one_letter_code
_entity_poly.pdbx_strand_id
1 'polypeptide(L)'
;MKKLFSLLLCVVMVFSLVACGSKTDDTQTPDEPQDTAPELSGTMKVVATGDVYGPLFDAFTADTGVEVECLSMSSGEVLSKLRAEGGTPSADLWFGGGIDAFMSAKDDGLLEPVTFDAAAELGDEYKDTEGYWYSKGITIVGFLLNNSLMEELGLTAPESWDDLTDSQYEGEIVMSNPAVSGTNYAVVNALLQAKGDQGWDYFDALNNNIAYYGKRGSDPKNKVSSGEFAVGISYIDASIEQAAEENDLTIVYPSDGMPWVPEGVAVFKNAENVDAAKYFVEWLFSSDDHLRQLAEIEQKSGIKVIKPSIEGIELILRSS
;
A
#
# COMPACT_ATOMS: atom_id res chain seq x y z
N MET A 1 0.48 10.40 72.90
CA MET A 1 -0.65 10.33 73.88
C MET A 1 -1.87 9.89 73.12
N LYS A 2 -2.22 8.66 73.40
CA LYS A 2 -3.58 8.18 73.72
C LYS A 2 -4.60 8.31 72.57
N LYS A 3 -4.99 7.22 72.01
CA LYS A 3 -6.00 6.18 72.35
C LYS A 3 -7.18 6.33 71.41
N LEU A 4 -7.73 5.40 70.79
CA LEU A 4 -8.16 4.00 70.99
C LEU A 4 -9.66 3.86 70.65
N PHE A 5 -10.02 2.79 69.97
CA PHE A 5 -11.32 2.07 70.00
C PHE A 5 -12.53 2.67 69.26
N SER A 6 -13.34 1.94 68.50
CA SER A 6 -14.11 0.69 68.73
C SER A 6 -14.79 0.32 67.40
N LEU A 7 -14.75 -0.80 66.77
CA LEU A 7 -15.34 -2.12 66.99
C LEU A 7 -16.85 -2.15 67.31
N LEU A 8 -17.69 -2.66 66.41
CA LEU A 8 -18.89 -3.47 66.61
C LEU A 8 -19.54 -3.76 65.26
N LEU A 9 -19.53 -4.92 64.71
CA LEU A 9 -20.05 -6.29 64.99
C LEU A 9 -21.57 -6.43 64.79
N CYS A 10 -21.93 -7.44 63.99
CA CYS A 10 -23.16 -8.28 63.93
C CYS A 10 -24.37 -7.68 63.20
N VAL A 11 -25.18 -8.39 62.43
CA VAL A 11 -25.68 -9.79 62.55
C VAL A 11 -26.29 -10.26 61.22
N VAL A 12 -26.05 -11.45 60.92
CA VAL A 12 -26.69 -12.36 59.92
C VAL A 12 -28.20 -12.52 60.23
N MET A 13 -29.03 -12.54 59.15
CA MET A 13 -30.26 -13.35 59.21
C MET A 13 -30.56 -13.97 57.84
N VAL A 14 -30.44 -15.26 57.82
CA VAL A 14 -30.98 -16.21 56.86
C VAL A 14 -32.48 -16.37 57.08
N PHE A 15 -33.27 -16.33 56.04
CA PHE A 15 -34.56 -17.02 56.01
C PHE A 15 -34.81 -17.60 54.61
N SER A 16 -34.68 -18.89 54.55
CA SER A 16 -35.22 -19.76 53.53
C SER A 16 -36.72 -19.99 53.77
N LEU A 17 -37.51 -19.92 52.71
CA LEU A 17 -38.72 -20.72 52.63
C LEU A 17 -39.10 -21.05 51.17
N VAL A 18 -39.29 -22.31 50.99
CA VAL A 18 -39.74 -23.07 49.84
C VAL A 18 -41.21 -22.83 49.54
N ALA A 19 -41.59 -22.74 48.24
CA ALA A 19 -42.81 -23.39 47.75
C ALA A 19 -42.88 -23.49 46.25
N CYS A 20 -42.82 -24.66 45.76
CA CYS A 20 -43.52 -25.33 44.63
C CYS A 20 -44.11 -24.56 43.47
N GLY A 21 -43.65 -24.87 42.26
CA GLY A 21 -44.51 -25.50 41.27
C GLY A 21 -45.01 -24.61 40.12
N SER A 22 -44.34 -24.61 39.01
CA SER A 22 -44.92 -24.86 37.68
C SER A 22 -43.81 -25.02 36.64
N LYS A 23 -43.87 -26.08 35.87
CA LYS A 23 -43.04 -26.29 34.68
C LYS A 23 -43.40 -25.25 33.64
N THR A 24 -42.45 -24.43 33.28
CA THR A 24 -42.39 -23.76 31.98
C THR A 24 -41.10 -24.19 31.30
N ASP A 25 -41.25 -24.69 30.10
CA ASP A 25 -40.14 -25.03 29.18
C ASP A 25 -39.26 -23.81 28.99
N ASP A 26 -38.09 -23.80 29.58
CA ASP A 26 -36.99 -22.90 29.23
C ASP A 26 -36.30 -23.50 27.99
N THR A 27 -36.74 -23.09 26.83
CA THR A 27 -35.95 -23.19 25.61
C THR A 27 -34.82 -22.19 25.76
N GLN A 28 -33.67 -22.61 26.26
CA GLN A 28 -32.43 -21.85 26.15
C GLN A 28 -32.12 -21.74 24.66
N THR A 29 -32.33 -20.56 24.12
CA THR A 29 -31.71 -20.12 22.88
C THR A 29 -30.20 -20.23 23.12
N PRO A 30 -29.41 -20.88 22.24
CA PRO A 30 -27.97 -20.82 22.34
C PRO A 30 -27.59 -19.35 22.19
N ASP A 31 -26.80 -18.83 23.13
CA ASP A 31 -26.08 -17.58 22.95
C ASP A 31 -25.37 -17.67 21.60
N GLU A 32 -25.76 -16.82 20.64
CA GLU A 32 -24.93 -16.54 19.49
C GLU A 32 -23.56 -16.05 20.02
N PRO A 33 -22.44 -16.55 19.47
CA PRO A 33 -21.14 -16.00 19.81
C PRO A 33 -21.19 -14.51 19.48
N GLN A 34 -21.17 -13.65 20.47
CA GLN A 34 -20.83 -12.25 20.26
C GLN A 34 -19.39 -12.26 19.73
N ASP A 35 -19.25 -11.94 18.45
CA ASP A 35 -17.99 -11.61 17.81
C ASP A 35 -17.53 -10.29 18.43
N THR A 36 -16.92 -10.38 19.61
CA THR A 36 -16.31 -9.23 20.24
C THR A 36 -15.00 -8.99 19.51
N ALA A 37 -14.94 -7.91 18.74
CA ALA A 37 -13.68 -7.43 18.18
C ALA A 37 -12.58 -7.48 19.26
N PRO A 38 -11.35 -7.88 18.91
CA PRO A 38 -10.26 -7.96 19.89
C PRO A 38 -10.08 -6.59 20.59
N GLU A 39 -9.84 -6.61 21.91
CA GLU A 39 -9.47 -5.39 22.63
C GLU A 39 -8.08 -4.94 22.14
N LEU A 40 -8.07 -4.16 21.06
CA LEU A 40 -6.86 -3.56 20.51
C LEU A 40 -6.50 -2.31 21.29
N SER A 41 -5.22 -2.03 21.44
CA SER A 41 -4.75 -0.84 22.15
C SER A 41 -3.31 -0.48 21.75
N GLY A 42 -2.87 0.68 22.18
CA GLY A 42 -1.51 1.17 21.95
C GLY A 42 -1.34 1.84 20.60
N THR A 43 -0.11 1.84 20.10
CA THR A 43 0.27 2.50 18.84
C THR A 43 0.70 1.46 17.83
N MET A 44 0.15 1.52 16.63
CA MET A 44 0.61 0.75 15.45
C MET A 44 1.56 1.64 14.63
N LYS A 45 2.77 1.15 14.38
CA LYS A 45 3.78 1.84 13.57
C LYS A 45 3.73 1.33 12.14
N VAL A 46 3.49 2.24 11.20
CA VAL A 46 3.34 1.93 9.77
C VAL A 46 4.51 2.51 8.99
N VAL A 47 5.08 1.73 8.08
CA VAL A 47 5.91 2.27 6.99
C VAL A 47 5.08 2.26 5.71
N ALA A 48 4.88 3.45 5.12
CA ALA A 48 4.08 3.62 3.91
C ALA A 48 4.88 4.24 2.78
N THR A 49 4.52 3.91 1.53
CA THR A 49 5.22 4.46 0.36
C THR A 49 4.75 5.85 -0.06
N GLY A 50 3.82 6.43 0.66
CA GLY A 50 3.30 7.80 0.48
C GLY A 50 2.86 8.41 1.79
N ASP A 51 2.57 9.70 1.77
CA ASP A 51 2.20 10.53 2.95
C ASP A 51 0.70 10.86 2.95
N VAL A 52 -0.06 10.37 1.96
CA VAL A 52 -1.48 10.73 1.76
C VAL A 52 -2.44 9.95 2.65
N TYR A 53 -1.99 8.89 3.30
CA TYR A 53 -2.83 7.91 3.99
C TYR A 53 -3.34 8.33 5.37
N GLY A 54 -3.00 9.55 5.85
CA GLY A 54 -3.46 10.05 7.14
C GLY A 54 -4.96 9.85 7.38
N PRO A 55 -5.86 10.26 6.46
CA PRO A 55 -7.30 10.08 6.66
C PRO A 55 -7.76 8.62 6.81
N LEU A 56 -7.08 7.66 6.17
CA LEU A 56 -7.37 6.23 6.34
C LEU A 56 -6.96 5.74 7.73
N PHE A 57 -5.79 6.16 8.20
CA PHE A 57 -5.28 5.81 9.52
C PHE A 57 -6.09 6.45 10.64
N ASP A 58 -6.57 7.69 10.44
CA ASP A 58 -7.49 8.37 11.36
C ASP A 58 -8.83 7.62 11.48
N ALA A 59 -9.35 7.08 10.36
CA ALA A 59 -10.56 6.25 10.38
C ALA A 59 -10.33 4.95 11.18
N PHE A 60 -9.21 4.28 10.98
CA PHE A 60 -8.85 3.10 11.75
C PHE A 60 -8.73 3.42 13.26
N THR A 61 -8.09 4.53 13.62
CA THR A 61 -8.00 5.00 15.01
C THR A 61 -9.39 5.28 15.60
N ALA A 62 -10.29 5.90 14.81
CA ALA A 62 -11.66 6.18 15.26
C ALA A 62 -12.46 4.90 15.56
N ASP A 63 -12.27 3.85 14.74
CA ASP A 63 -13.00 2.58 14.87
C ASP A 63 -12.45 1.69 15.98
N THR A 64 -11.14 1.78 16.29
CA THR A 64 -10.44 0.80 17.16
C THR A 64 -9.85 1.40 18.41
N GLY A 65 -9.59 2.71 18.45
CA GLY A 65 -8.82 3.36 19.51
C GLY A 65 -7.30 3.14 19.42
N VAL A 66 -6.81 2.44 18.39
CA VAL A 66 -5.37 2.25 18.14
C VAL A 66 -4.80 3.50 17.47
N GLU A 67 -3.83 4.14 18.09
CA GLU A 67 -3.10 5.26 17.47
C GLU A 67 -2.21 4.74 16.34
N VAL A 68 -2.05 5.51 15.25
CA VAL A 68 -1.19 5.14 14.12
C VAL A 68 -0.07 6.15 13.93
N GLU A 69 1.17 5.67 14.00
CA GLU A 69 2.35 6.43 13.61
C GLU A 69 2.84 5.98 12.24
N CYS A 70 2.92 6.90 11.27
CA CYS A 70 3.31 6.57 9.90
C CYS A 70 4.62 7.24 9.51
N LEU A 71 5.53 6.45 8.92
CA LEU A 71 6.78 6.90 8.31
C LEU A 71 6.76 6.60 6.81
N SER A 72 6.99 7.62 5.99
CA SER A 72 7.09 7.45 4.54
C SER A 72 8.46 6.91 4.12
N MET A 73 8.45 5.81 3.32
CA MET A 73 9.67 5.13 2.88
C MET A 73 9.42 4.37 1.57
N SER A 74 10.40 4.35 0.66
CA SER A 74 10.31 3.58 -0.59
C SER A 74 10.42 2.07 -0.34
N SER A 75 9.83 1.22 -1.19
CA SER A 75 9.78 -0.25 -0.99
C SER A 75 11.16 -0.88 -0.81
N GLY A 76 12.16 -0.47 -1.59
CA GLY A 76 13.53 -0.97 -1.46
C GLY A 76 14.21 -0.52 -0.18
N GLU A 77 13.87 0.69 0.32
CA GLU A 77 14.36 1.16 1.63
C GLU A 77 13.74 0.35 2.76
N VAL A 78 12.42 0.08 2.70
CA VAL A 78 11.73 -0.77 3.67
C VAL A 78 12.36 -2.15 3.73
N LEU A 79 12.54 -2.81 2.58
CA LEU A 79 13.16 -4.14 2.52
C LEU A 79 14.59 -4.14 3.07
N SER A 80 15.39 -3.14 2.70
CA SER A 80 16.77 -3.01 3.18
C SER A 80 16.83 -2.77 4.69
N LYS A 81 15.93 -1.92 5.21
CA LYS A 81 15.80 -1.65 6.64
C LYS A 81 15.39 -2.92 7.39
N LEU A 82 14.36 -3.61 6.93
CA LEU A 82 13.84 -4.82 7.55
C LEU A 82 14.91 -5.93 7.64
N ARG A 83 15.69 -6.10 6.56
CA ARG A 83 16.86 -7.01 6.55
C ARG A 83 17.92 -6.61 7.56
N ALA A 84 18.19 -5.32 7.69
CA ALA A 84 19.20 -4.81 8.63
C ALA A 84 18.75 -4.93 10.09
N GLU A 85 17.47 -4.92 10.37
CA GLU A 85 16.88 -5.08 11.71
C GLU A 85 16.92 -6.53 12.23
N GLY A 86 17.23 -7.50 11.37
CA GLY A 86 17.57 -8.86 11.78
C GLY A 86 16.44 -9.62 12.48
N GLY A 87 15.16 -9.34 12.08
CA GLY A 87 13.99 -10.05 12.60
C GLY A 87 13.32 -9.42 13.82
N THR A 88 13.73 -8.19 14.21
CA THR A 88 13.02 -7.36 15.20
C THR A 88 12.70 -6.03 14.55
N PRO A 89 11.58 -5.93 13.81
CA PRO A 89 11.23 -4.74 13.05
C PRO A 89 10.89 -3.56 13.98
N SER A 90 11.21 -2.34 13.54
CA SER A 90 10.87 -1.11 14.26
C SER A 90 9.48 -0.57 13.88
N ALA A 91 8.76 -1.25 12.99
CA ALA A 91 7.39 -0.98 12.60
C ALA A 91 6.57 -2.27 12.59
N ASP A 92 5.24 -2.15 12.47
CA ASP A 92 4.30 -3.25 12.56
C ASP A 92 3.70 -3.62 11.21
N LEU A 93 3.45 -2.61 10.37
CA LEU A 93 2.77 -2.77 9.10
C LEU A 93 3.57 -2.11 7.96
N TRP A 94 3.59 -2.77 6.81
CA TRP A 94 4.06 -2.22 5.54
C TRP A 94 2.87 -1.90 4.64
N PHE A 95 2.74 -0.64 4.20
CA PHE A 95 1.60 -0.17 3.43
C PHE A 95 2.02 0.48 2.11
N GLY A 96 1.74 -0.20 1.01
CA GLY A 96 2.02 0.27 -0.35
C GLY A 96 3.41 -0.07 -0.89
N GLY A 97 3.57 0.19 -2.17
CA GLY A 97 4.76 -0.16 -2.95
C GLY A 97 4.65 -1.49 -3.67
N GLY A 98 5.50 -1.69 -4.66
CA GLY A 98 5.47 -2.86 -5.53
C GLY A 98 5.68 -4.18 -4.79
N ILE A 99 4.86 -5.19 -5.12
CA ILE A 99 4.86 -6.49 -4.44
C ILE A 99 6.17 -7.27 -4.58
N ASP A 100 7.03 -6.97 -5.54
CA ASP A 100 8.34 -7.64 -5.68
C ASP A 100 9.16 -7.59 -4.38
N ALA A 101 9.11 -6.45 -3.67
CA ALA A 101 9.80 -6.30 -2.40
C ALA A 101 9.11 -7.10 -1.27
N PHE A 102 7.78 -7.24 -1.31
CA PHE A 102 7.03 -8.08 -0.36
C PHE A 102 7.30 -9.57 -0.58
N MET A 103 7.39 -10.01 -1.85
CA MET A 103 7.78 -11.38 -2.18
C MET A 103 9.19 -11.67 -1.64
N SER A 104 10.13 -10.76 -1.84
CA SER A 104 11.49 -10.90 -1.29
C SER A 104 11.49 -10.94 0.25
N ALA A 105 10.67 -10.12 0.90
CA ALA A 105 10.55 -10.12 2.37
C ALA A 105 9.91 -11.42 2.88
N LYS A 106 8.94 -11.99 2.15
CA LYS A 106 8.37 -13.31 2.45
C LYS A 106 9.46 -14.39 2.35
N ASP A 107 10.21 -14.42 1.25
CA ASP A 107 11.27 -15.41 1.04
C ASP A 107 12.36 -15.34 2.12
N ASP A 108 12.64 -14.14 2.62
CA ASP A 108 13.55 -13.90 3.75
C ASP A 108 12.92 -14.26 5.12
N GLY A 109 11.63 -14.62 5.16
CA GLY A 109 10.92 -14.98 6.39
C GLY A 109 10.67 -13.79 7.32
N LEU A 110 10.50 -12.59 6.78
CA LEU A 110 10.38 -11.31 7.50
C LEU A 110 8.92 -10.84 7.65
N LEU A 111 7.96 -11.53 7.04
CA LEU A 111 6.54 -11.20 7.11
C LEU A 111 5.78 -12.20 7.98
N GLU A 112 4.65 -11.75 8.51
CA GLU A 112 3.70 -12.52 9.29
C GLU A 112 2.43 -12.75 8.48
N PRO A 113 1.90 -13.98 8.34
CA PRO A 113 0.69 -14.21 7.58
C PRO A 113 -0.56 -13.71 8.31
N VAL A 114 -1.52 -13.21 7.52
CA VAL A 114 -2.85 -12.81 7.96
C VAL A 114 -3.87 -13.58 7.13
N THR A 115 -4.92 -14.11 7.78
CA THR A 115 -6.02 -14.79 7.09
C THR A 115 -7.34 -14.18 7.53
N PHE A 116 -8.21 -13.85 6.58
CA PHE A 116 -9.54 -13.31 6.81
C PHE A 116 -10.46 -13.68 5.63
N ASP A 117 -11.77 -13.74 5.89
CA ASP A 117 -12.73 -14.29 4.93
C ASP A 117 -12.82 -13.45 3.64
N ALA A 118 -12.78 -12.12 3.76
CA ALA A 118 -12.88 -11.21 2.61
C ALA A 118 -11.70 -11.33 1.63
N ALA A 119 -10.57 -11.95 2.03
CA ALA A 119 -9.46 -12.24 1.14
C ALA A 119 -9.86 -13.14 -0.05
N ALA A 120 -10.95 -13.93 0.09
CA ALA A 120 -11.48 -14.75 -0.98
C ALA A 120 -12.04 -13.95 -2.16
N GLU A 121 -12.42 -12.68 -1.93
CA GLU A 121 -12.97 -11.80 -2.96
C GLU A 121 -11.90 -11.12 -3.82
N LEU A 122 -10.64 -11.20 -3.40
CA LEU A 122 -9.50 -10.66 -4.17
C LEU A 122 -9.07 -11.67 -5.23
N GLY A 123 -8.69 -11.19 -6.42
CA GLY A 123 -8.12 -12.04 -7.47
C GLY A 123 -6.84 -12.76 -6.99
N ASP A 124 -6.61 -13.97 -7.47
CA ASP A 124 -5.50 -14.81 -7.01
C ASP A 124 -4.12 -14.21 -7.30
N GLU A 125 -4.00 -13.41 -8.36
CA GLU A 125 -2.79 -12.69 -8.72
C GLU A 125 -2.50 -11.46 -7.83
N TYR A 126 -3.47 -11.08 -6.99
CA TYR A 126 -3.38 -9.89 -6.13
C TYR A 126 -3.25 -10.21 -4.65
N LYS A 127 -2.95 -11.44 -4.31
CA LYS A 127 -2.72 -11.89 -2.94
C LYS A 127 -1.71 -13.02 -2.88
N ASP A 128 -1.04 -13.14 -1.77
CA ASP A 128 -0.24 -14.33 -1.47
C ASP A 128 -1.16 -15.48 -1.02
N THR A 129 -0.94 -16.67 -1.54
CA THR A 129 -1.78 -17.86 -1.25
C THR A 129 -1.68 -18.33 0.21
N GLU A 130 -0.62 -17.94 0.91
CA GLU A 130 -0.39 -18.23 2.33
C GLU A 130 -0.68 -17.03 3.23
N GLY A 131 -1.13 -15.87 2.64
CA GLY A 131 -1.57 -14.70 3.37
C GLY A 131 -0.46 -13.75 3.84
N TYR A 132 0.74 -13.81 3.27
CA TYR A 132 1.84 -12.94 3.67
C TYR A 132 1.73 -11.50 3.14
N TRP A 133 0.99 -11.29 2.05
CA TRP A 133 0.70 -9.96 1.52
C TRP A 133 -0.62 -9.95 0.74
N TYR A 134 -1.23 -8.79 0.66
CA TYR A 134 -2.43 -8.51 -0.12
C TYR A 134 -2.21 -7.23 -0.93
N SER A 135 -2.77 -7.17 -2.14
CA SER A 135 -2.71 -5.96 -2.94
C SER A 135 -3.85 -5.02 -2.59
N LYS A 136 -3.52 -3.75 -2.36
CA LYS A 136 -4.49 -2.68 -2.14
C LYS A 136 -4.85 -1.90 -3.41
N GLY A 137 -4.15 -2.16 -4.50
CA GLY A 137 -4.34 -1.51 -5.80
C GLY A 137 -3.24 -1.90 -6.77
N ILE A 138 -3.25 -1.26 -7.93
CA ILE A 138 -2.21 -1.41 -8.94
C ILE A 138 -1.61 -0.05 -9.31
N THR A 139 -0.33 -0.03 -9.62
CA THR A 139 0.35 1.10 -10.24
C THR A 139 0.73 0.73 -11.66
N ILE A 140 0.44 1.61 -12.61
CA ILE A 140 0.89 1.54 -14.00
C ILE A 140 1.98 2.59 -14.23
N VAL A 141 2.85 2.35 -15.22
CA VAL A 141 3.98 3.25 -15.51
C VAL A 141 3.98 3.64 -16.97
N GLY A 142 4.24 4.92 -17.22
CA GLY A 142 4.39 5.51 -18.54
C GLY A 142 5.35 6.70 -18.50
N PHE A 143 5.18 7.64 -19.44
CA PHE A 143 6.05 8.80 -19.54
C PHE A 143 5.29 10.08 -19.21
N LEU A 144 6.00 11.02 -18.61
CA LEU A 144 5.56 12.38 -18.39
C LEU A 144 6.51 13.32 -19.15
N LEU A 145 5.99 14.19 -20.01
CA LEU A 145 6.77 15.09 -20.85
C LEU A 145 6.53 16.52 -20.41
N ASN A 146 7.59 17.32 -20.29
CA ASN A 146 7.48 18.77 -20.13
C ASN A 146 7.42 19.40 -21.54
N ASN A 147 6.23 19.91 -21.92
CA ASN A 147 5.99 20.40 -23.29
C ASN A 147 6.91 21.56 -23.66
N SER A 148 7.16 22.48 -22.73
CA SER A 148 8.05 23.63 -22.95
C SER A 148 9.49 23.20 -23.22
N LEU A 149 10.02 22.22 -22.44
CA LEU A 149 11.38 21.70 -22.68
C LEU A 149 11.47 20.86 -23.95
N MET A 150 10.43 20.07 -24.25
CA MET A 150 10.36 19.32 -25.51
C MET A 150 10.44 20.23 -26.72
N GLU A 151 9.74 21.39 -26.69
CA GLU A 151 9.80 22.41 -27.76
C GLU A 151 11.14 23.11 -27.80
N GLU A 152 11.66 23.58 -26.64
CA GLU A 152 12.93 24.30 -26.54
C GLU A 152 14.10 23.48 -27.07
N LEU A 153 14.15 22.21 -26.75
CA LEU A 153 15.21 21.29 -27.16
C LEU A 153 14.97 20.64 -28.52
N GLY A 154 13.79 20.85 -29.11
CA GLY A 154 13.41 20.28 -30.41
C GLY A 154 13.28 18.77 -30.40
N LEU A 155 12.86 18.18 -29.25
CA LEU A 155 12.68 16.75 -29.06
C LEU A 155 11.34 16.25 -29.62
N THR A 156 11.36 15.10 -30.27
CA THR A 156 10.14 14.40 -30.67
C THR A 156 9.55 13.68 -29.45
N ALA A 157 8.23 13.69 -29.27
CA ALA A 157 7.59 12.95 -28.18
C ALA A 157 7.80 11.45 -28.37
N PRO A 158 8.28 10.68 -27.35
CA PRO A 158 8.38 9.25 -27.41
C PRO A 158 6.99 8.60 -27.37
N GLU A 159 6.74 7.59 -28.18
CA GLU A 159 5.50 6.81 -28.22
C GLU A 159 5.68 5.39 -27.65
N SER A 160 6.92 4.93 -27.50
CA SER A 160 7.29 3.58 -27.07
C SER A 160 8.49 3.61 -26.12
N TRP A 161 8.72 2.48 -25.42
CA TRP A 161 9.92 2.30 -24.61
C TRP A 161 11.18 2.32 -25.48
N ASP A 162 11.10 1.78 -26.70
CA ASP A 162 12.25 1.75 -27.61
C ASP A 162 12.67 3.16 -28.03
N ASP A 163 11.76 4.11 -28.19
CA ASP A 163 12.07 5.50 -28.53
C ASP A 163 12.95 6.18 -27.50
N LEU A 164 12.81 5.81 -26.21
CA LEU A 164 13.63 6.38 -25.12
C LEU A 164 15.12 6.08 -25.25
N THR A 165 15.51 5.16 -26.13
CA THR A 165 16.93 4.85 -26.42
C THR A 165 17.54 5.75 -27.49
N ASP A 166 16.74 6.59 -28.17
CA ASP A 166 17.25 7.54 -29.17
C ASP A 166 18.14 8.59 -28.49
N SER A 167 19.27 8.88 -29.13
CA SER A 167 20.27 9.82 -28.63
C SER A 167 19.78 11.28 -28.53
N GLN A 168 18.63 11.62 -29.12
CA GLN A 168 18.02 12.92 -28.91
C GLN A 168 17.69 13.21 -27.44
N TYR A 169 17.47 12.15 -26.64
CA TYR A 169 17.14 12.27 -25.21
C TYR A 169 18.36 12.19 -24.28
N GLU A 170 19.58 12.24 -24.80
CA GLU A 170 20.80 12.17 -23.97
C GLU A 170 20.81 13.26 -22.89
N GLY A 171 20.75 12.82 -21.63
CA GLY A 171 20.73 13.73 -20.48
C GLY A 171 19.36 14.38 -20.17
N GLU A 172 18.27 13.97 -20.82
CA GLU A 172 16.96 14.57 -20.68
C GLU A 172 15.92 13.66 -20.01
N ILE A 173 16.30 12.41 -19.71
CA ILE A 173 15.41 11.45 -19.05
C ILE A 173 15.71 11.39 -17.55
N VAL A 174 14.66 11.41 -16.74
CA VAL A 174 14.71 11.08 -15.32
C VAL A 174 13.87 9.84 -15.00
N MET A 175 14.43 8.92 -14.23
CA MET A 175 13.70 7.82 -13.61
C MET A 175 14.14 7.63 -12.17
N SER A 176 13.37 6.90 -11.36
CA SER A 176 13.83 6.56 -10.02
C SER A 176 14.73 5.33 -10.05
N ASN A 177 15.69 5.27 -9.11
CA ASN A 177 16.60 4.13 -9.01
C ASN A 177 15.81 2.83 -8.72
N PRO A 178 15.89 1.82 -9.60
CA PRO A 178 15.15 0.57 -9.43
C PRO A 178 15.50 -0.21 -8.16
N ALA A 179 16.71 -0.04 -7.63
CA ALA A 179 17.11 -0.70 -6.38
C ALA A 179 16.37 -0.14 -5.14
N VAL A 180 15.74 1.04 -5.27
CA VAL A 180 15.07 1.74 -4.16
C VAL A 180 13.58 1.88 -4.43
N SER A 181 13.21 2.27 -5.65
CA SER A 181 11.83 2.51 -6.08
C SER A 181 11.18 1.23 -6.61
N GLY A 182 10.11 0.75 -5.95
CA GLY A 182 9.32 -0.39 -6.43
C GLY A 182 8.65 -0.11 -7.78
N THR A 183 8.24 1.13 -8.06
CA THR A 183 7.69 1.53 -9.36
C THR A 183 8.68 1.27 -10.50
N ASN A 184 9.92 1.74 -10.35
CA ASN A 184 10.92 1.58 -11.41
C ASN A 184 11.58 0.19 -11.40
N TYR A 185 11.55 -0.54 -10.29
CA TYR A 185 11.86 -1.97 -10.28
C TYR A 185 10.87 -2.74 -11.18
N ALA A 186 9.58 -2.45 -11.06
CA ALA A 186 8.56 -3.05 -11.93
C ALA A 186 8.79 -2.75 -13.41
N VAL A 187 9.25 -1.54 -13.76
CA VAL A 187 9.66 -1.21 -15.15
C VAL A 187 10.78 -2.14 -15.62
N VAL A 188 11.84 -2.26 -14.82
CA VAL A 188 12.96 -3.14 -15.18
C VAL A 188 12.50 -4.58 -15.35
N ASN A 189 11.72 -5.09 -14.39
CA ASN A 189 11.21 -6.45 -14.40
C ASN A 189 10.32 -6.71 -15.64
N ALA A 190 9.35 -5.83 -15.92
CA ALA A 190 8.44 -5.97 -17.05
C ALA A 190 9.18 -5.91 -18.40
N LEU A 191 10.11 -4.96 -18.57
CA LEU A 191 10.84 -4.82 -19.83
C LEU A 191 11.86 -5.95 -20.05
N LEU A 192 12.50 -6.46 -19.01
CA LEU A 192 13.33 -7.65 -19.11
C LEU A 192 12.52 -8.88 -19.54
N GLN A 193 11.31 -9.05 -19.01
CA GLN A 193 10.42 -10.13 -19.42
C GLN A 193 9.96 -9.95 -20.87
N ALA A 194 9.58 -8.74 -21.27
CA ALA A 194 9.09 -8.46 -22.62
C ALA A 194 10.19 -8.57 -23.68
N LYS A 195 11.40 -8.11 -23.40
CA LYS A 195 12.53 -8.05 -24.34
C LYS A 195 13.43 -9.28 -24.29
N GLY A 196 13.28 -10.16 -23.29
CA GLY A 196 14.06 -11.38 -23.14
C GLY A 196 15.57 -11.13 -23.16
N ASP A 197 16.30 -11.84 -24.02
CA ASP A 197 17.77 -11.75 -24.11
C ASP A 197 18.28 -10.34 -24.47
N GLN A 198 17.45 -9.50 -25.09
CA GLN A 198 17.82 -8.12 -25.48
C GLN A 198 17.53 -7.11 -24.37
N GLY A 199 16.94 -7.51 -23.25
CA GLY A 199 16.50 -6.60 -22.20
C GLY A 199 17.63 -5.80 -21.56
N TRP A 200 18.80 -6.42 -21.32
CA TRP A 200 19.94 -5.71 -20.76
C TRP A 200 20.62 -4.77 -21.77
N ASP A 201 20.69 -5.15 -23.05
CA ASP A 201 21.20 -4.25 -24.11
C ASP A 201 20.31 -2.99 -24.23
N TYR A 202 18.99 -3.17 -24.07
CA TYR A 202 18.04 -2.06 -24.02
C TYR A 202 18.33 -1.13 -22.81
N PHE A 203 18.52 -1.67 -21.61
CA PHE A 203 18.82 -0.85 -20.43
C PHE A 203 20.19 -0.18 -20.51
N ASP A 204 21.18 -0.79 -21.13
CA ASP A 204 22.47 -0.15 -21.40
C ASP A 204 22.30 1.05 -22.34
N ALA A 205 21.45 0.92 -23.37
CA ALA A 205 21.14 2.03 -24.28
C ALA A 205 20.33 3.14 -23.57
N LEU A 206 19.27 2.78 -22.83
CA LEU A 206 18.45 3.73 -22.07
C LEU A 206 19.29 4.49 -21.04
N ASN A 207 20.22 3.81 -20.35
CA ASN A 207 21.06 4.41 -19.31
C ASN A 207 21.92 5.59 -19.84
N ASN A 208 22.28 5.60 -21.13
CA ASN A 208 23.01 6.71 -21.72
C ASN A 208 22.17 8.00 -21.75
N ASN A 209 20.84 7.88 -21.80
CA ASN A 209 19.92 9.00 -21.88
C ASN A 209 19.40 9.46 -20.50
N ILE A 210 19.61 8.64 -19.45
CA ILE A 210 19.17 8.98 -18.10
C ILE A 210 20.17 9.89 -17.42
N ALA A 211 19.73 11.12 -17.13
CA ALA A 211 20.54 12.11 -16.44
C ALA A 211 20.53 11.95 -14.92
N TYR A 212 19.43 11.45 -14.36
CA TYR A 212 19.24 11.38 -12.91
C TYR A 212 18.41 10.18 -12.47
N TYR A 213 18.89 9.51 -11.44
CA TYR A 213 18.17 8.44 -10.75
C TYR A 213 17.67 8.93 -9.40
N GLY A 214 16.34 9.15 -9.29
CA GLY A 214 15.67 9.55 -8.06
C GLY A 214 15.59 8.43 -7.02
N LYS A 215 15.22 8.78 -5.80
CA LYS A 215 15.06 7.82 -4.69
C LYS A 215 13.62 7.34 -4.53
N ARG A 216 12.64 8.17 -4.91
CA ARG A 216 11.21 7.89 -4.76
C ARG A 216 10.53 7.78 -6.11
N GLY A 217 9.46 6.99 -6.20
CA GLY A 217 8.64 6.88 -7.41
C GLY A 217 8.07 8.22 -7.88
N SER A 218 7.89 9.20 -6.98
CA SER A 218 7.42 10.56 -7.28
C SER A 218 8.51 11.52 -7.80
N ASP A 219 9.80 11.18 -7.70
CA ASP A 219 10.86 12.10 -8.12
C ASP A 219 10.79 12.46 -9.61
N PRO A 220 10.52 11.53 -10.56
CA PRO A 220 10.38 11.89 -11.96
C PRO A 220 9.26 12.93 -12.20
N LYS A 221 8.07 12.73 -11.57
CA LYS A 221 6.99 13.70 -11.64
C LYS A 221 7.46 15.09 -11.20
N ASN A 222 8.04 15.17 -10.01
CA ASN A 222 8.44 16.44 -9.42
C ASN A 222 9.48 17.19 -10.29
N LYS A 223 10.44 16.46 -10.84
CA LYS A 223 11.51 17.03 -11.65
C LYS A 223 11.05 17.47 -13.05
N VAL A 224 10.14 16.71 -13.66
CA VAL A 224 9.54 17.13 -14.94
C VAL A 224 8.60 18.32 -14.73
N SER A 225 7.79 18.31 -13.67
CA SER A 225 6.90 19.43 -13.34
C SER A 225 7.66 20.71 -13.02
N SER A 226 8.84 20.62 -12.42
CA SER A 226 9.70 21.77 -12.13
C SER A 226 10.49 22.27 -13.35
N GLY A 227 10.44 21.56 -14.49
CA GLY A 227 11.21 21.90 -15.69
C GLY A 227 12.70 21.58 -15.59
N GLU A 228 13.09 20.64 -14.76
CA GLU A 228 14.48 20.18 -14.66
C GLU A 228 14.84 19.17 -15.77
N PHE A 229 13.86 18.38 -16.24
CA PHE A 229 14.05 17.36 -17.27
C PHE A 229 12.86 17.34 -18.23
N ALA A 230 13.13 16.99 -19.49
CA ALA A 230 12.11 16.93 -20.52
C ALA A 230 11.22 15.69 -20.42
N VAL A 231 11.77 14.55 -19.99
CA VAL A 231 11.08 13.24 -19.96
C VAL A 231 11.23 12.58 -18.60
N GLY A 232 10.11 12.13 -18.01
CA GLY A 232 10.08 11.37 -16.77
C GLY A 232 9.46 9.99 -16.94
N ILE A 233 10.15 8.93 -16.53
CA ILE A 233 9.55 7.60 -16.39
C ILE A 233 8.87 7.55 -15.02
N SER A 234 7.53 7.61 -15.00
CA SER A 234 6.74 7.80 -13.79
C SER A 234 5.55 6.86 -13.73
N TYR A 235 5.07 6.60 -12.51
CA TYR A 235 3.72 6.05 -12.35
C TYR A 235 2.68 7.02 -12.92
N ILE A 236 1.52 6.48 -13.28
CA ILE A 236 0.40 7.27 -13.78
C ILE A 236 -0.79 7.08 -12.85
N ASP A 237 -1.28 8.17 -12.30
CA ASP A 237 -2.48 8.27 -11.47
C ASP A 237 -3.10 9.67 -11.59
N ALA A 238 -4.18 9.95 -10.89
CA ALA A 238 -4.83 11.24 -10.95
C ALA A 238 -3.93 12.40 -10.44
N SER A 239 -2.96 12.14 -9.56
CA SER A 239 -2.00 13.18 -9.14
C SER A 239 -1.05 13.58 -10.27
N ILE A 240 -0.75 12.67 -11.19
CA ILE A 240 0.01 12.94 -12.41
C ILE A 240 -0.88 13.69 -13.42
N GLU A 241 -2.15 13.30 -13.55
CA GLU A 241 -3.11 13.98 -14.42
C GLU A 241 -3.29 15.44 -13.98
N GLN A 242 -3.45 15.67 -12.67
CA GLN A 242 -3.51 17.03 -12.12
C GLN A 242 -2.21 17.80 -12.37
N ALA A 243 -1.05 17.20 -12.10
CA ALA A 243 0.23 17.85 -12.36
C ALA A 243 0.42 18.19 -13.85
N ALA A 244 -0.07 17.35 -14.75
CA ALA A 244 -0.01 17.58 -16.19
C ALA A 244 -0.86 18.80 -16.61
N GLU A 245 -2.06 18.94 -16.05
CA GLU A 245 -2.92 20.10 -16.30
C GLU A 245 -2.34 21.40 -15.73
N GLU A 246 -1.74 21.35 -14.54
CA GLU A 246 -1.22 22.54 -13.86
C GLU A 246 0.11 23.05 -14.44
N ASN A 247 0.93 22.18 -15.04
CA ASN A 247 2.32 22.50 -15.43
C ASN A 247 2.60 22.33 -16.93
N ASP A 248 1.57 22.26 -17.77
CA ASP A 248 1.70 22.06 -19.23
C ASP A 248 2.54 20.81 -19.56
N LEU A 249 2.13 19.66 -19.03
CA LEU A 249 2.79 18.40 -19.27
C LEU A 249 1.91 17.48 -20.13
N THR A 250 2.54 16.55 -20.84
CA THR A 250 1.87 15.49 -21.59
C THR A 250 2.13 14.13 -20.94
N ILE A 251 1.07 13.35 -20.72
CA ILE A 251 1.18 11.96 -20.30
C ILE A 251 1.21 11.08 -21.54
N VAL A 252 2.18 10.18 -21.62
CA VAL A 252 2.30 9.20 -22.69
C VAL A 252 2.10 7.80 -22.11
N TYR A 253 1.18 7.07 -22.71
CA TYR A 253 0.95 5.65 -22.50
C TYR A 253 1.71 4.88 -23.58
N PRO A 254 2.83 4.20 -23.26
CA PRO A 254 3.66 3.55 -24.26
C PRO A 254 2.89 2.53 -25.10
N SER A 255 3.03 2.60 -26.42
CA SER A 255 2.31 1.76 -27.39
C SER A 255 2.77 0.29 -27.39
N ASP A 256 3.97 0.04 -26.91
CA ASP A 256 4.61 -1.28 -26.80
C ASP A 256 4.40 -1.95 -25.43
N GLY A 257 3.52 -1.38 -24.60
CA GLY A 257 3.05 -1.95 -23.34
C GLY A 257 3.33 -1.08 -22.12
N MET A 258 2.48 -1.20 -21.13
CA MET A 258 2.61 -0.47 -19.86
C MET A 258 3.05 -1.42 -18.76
N PRO A 259 4.25 -1.24 -18.17
CA PRO A 259 4.61 -1.90 -16.92
C PRO A 259 3.57 -1.60 -15.84
N TRP A 260 3.20 -2.61 -15.08
CA TRP A 260 2.30 -2.46 -13.97
C TRP A 260 2.76 -3.35 -12.79
N VAL A 261 2.37 -2.97 -11.60
CA VAL A 261 2.69 -3.73 -10.39
C VAL A 261 1.56 -3.59 -9.36
N PRO A 262 1.12 -4.69 -8.74
CA PRO A 262 0.28 -4.60 -7.55
C PRO A 262 1.01 -3.90 -6.40
N GLU A 263 0.26 -3.16 -5.59
CA GLU A 263 0.77 -2.46 -4.41
C GLU A 263 0.42 -3.24 -3.15
N GLY A 264 1.43 -3.67 -2.40
CA GLY A 264 1.27 -4.59 -1.29
C GLY A 264 0.87 -3.95 0.03
N VAL A 265 0.24 -4.76 0.89
CA VAL A 265 0.07 -4.54 2.33
C VAL A 265 0.51 -5.82 3.05
N ALA A 266 1.32 -5.70 4.08
CA ALA A 266 1.82 -6.85 4.84
C ALA A 266 2.12 -6.49 6.31
N VAL A 267 2.05 -7.49 7.18
CA VAL A 267 2.43 -7.39 8.59
C VAL A 267 3.86 -7.88 8.76
N PHE A 268 4.66 -7.15 9.52
CA PHE A 268 6.03 -7.58 9.82
C PHE A 268 6.03 -8.68 10.88
N LYS A 269 6.88 -9.68 10.66
CA LYS A 269 7.08 -10.76 11.63
C LYS A 269 7.78 -10.23 12.88
N ASN A 270 7.29 -10.66 14.05
CA ASN A 270 7.74 -10.19 15.36
C ASN A 270 7.55 -8.68 15.59
N ALA A 271 6.58 -8.06 14.93
CA ALA A 271 6.19 -6.68 15.19
C ALA A 271 5.73 -6.49 16.64
N GLU A 272 5.90 -5.29 17.18
CA GLU A 272 5.53 -4.96 18.56
C GLU A 272 4.01 -5.02 18.76
N ASN A 273 3.24 -4.49 17.79
CA ASN A 273 1.77 -4.48 17.81
C ASN A 273 1.20 -5.30 16.63
N VAL A 274 1.60 -6.58 16.56
CA VAL A 274 1.23 -7.49 15.48
C VAL A 274 -0.29 -7.70 15.38
N ASP A 275 -1.00 -7.69 16.49
CA ASP A 275 -2.45 -7.91 16.51
C ASP A 275 -3.20 -6.73 15.90
N ALA A 276 -2.79 -5.49 16.20
CA ALA A 276 -3.35 -4.31 15.57
C ALA A 276 -3.04 -4.27 14.07
N ALA A 277 -1.83 -4.67 13.66
CA ALA A 277 -1.44 -4.71 12.25
C ALA A 277 -2.24 -5.78 11.47
N LYS A 278 -2.46 -6.97 12.05
CA LYS A 278 -3.31 -8.00 11.46
C LYS A 278 -4.76 -7.53 11.33
N TYR A 279 -5.28 -6.92 12.38
CA TYR A 279 -6.64 -6.40 12.36
C TYR A 279 -6.80 -5.25 11.35
N PHE A 280 -5.79 -4.39 11.19
CA PHE A 280 -5.81 -3.36 10.15
C PHE A 280 -5.97 -3.95 8.74
N VAL A 281 -5.25 -5.02 8.42
CA VAL A 281 -5.38 -5.71 7.12
C VAL A 281 -6.80 -6.23 6.94
N GLU A 282 -7.35 -6.94 7.92
CA GLU A 282 -8.73 -7.43 7.89
C GLU A 282 -9.74 -6.28 7.80
N TRP A 283 -9.62 -5.25 8.64
CA TRP A 283 -10.47 -4.05 8.66
C TRP A 283 -10.53 -3.38 7.27
N LEU A 284 -9.38 -3.21 6.64
CA LEU A 284 -9.28 -2.58 5.32
C LEU A 284 -10.04 -3.37 4.25
N PHE A 285 -9.79 -4.67 4.16
CA PHE A 285 -10.31 -5.49 3.05
C PHE A 285 -11.72 -6.02 3.29
N SER A 286 -12.19 -6.07 4.53
CA SER A 286 -13.53 -6.55 4.88
C SER A 286 -14.63 -5.49 4.67
N SER A 287 -14.27 -4.25 4.38
CA SER A 287 -15.22 -3.16 4.14
C SER A 287 -15.00 -2.50 2.78
N ASP A 288 -16.01 -2.53 1.93
CA ASP A 288 -16.01 -1.78 0.68
C ASP A 288 -15.92 -0.26 0.90
N ASP A 289 -16.41 0.25 2.04
CA ASP A 289 -16.30 1.67 2.38
C ASP A 289 -14.84 2.08 2.63
N HIS A 290 -14.08 1.26 3.35
CA HIS A 290 -12.66 1.51 3.58
C HIS A 290 -11.85 1.45 2.27
N LEU A 291 -12.16 0.50 1.40
CA LEU A 291 -11.52 0.41 0.08
C LEU A 291 -11.90 1.58 -0.82
N ARG A 292 -13.15 2.08 -0.77
CA ARG A 292 -13.56 3.30 -1.48
C ARG A 292 -12.83 4.53 -0.94
N GLN A 293 -12.75 4.67 0.38
CA GLN A 293 -11.98 5.74 1.02
C GLN A 293 -10.52 5.72 0.58
N LEU A 294 -9.89 4.53 0.54
CA LEU A 294 -8.53 4.39 0.05
C LEU A 294 -8.40 4.83 -1.41
N ALA A 295 -9.33 4.41 -2.29
CA ALA A 295 -9.35 4.81 -3.70
C ALA A 295 -9.49 6.33 -3.88
N GLU A 296 -10.31 6.99 -3.05
CA GLU A 296 -10.47 8.44 -3.04
C GLU A 296 -9.19 9.15 -2.58
N ILE A 297 -8.56 8.67 -1.50
CA ILE A 297 -7.30 9.21 -0.97
C ILE A 297 -6.18 9.12 -2.01
N GLU A 298 -6.06 7.97 -2.65
CA GLU A 298 -5.04 7.73 -3.68
C GLU A 298 -5.40 8.34 -5.03
N GLN A 299 -6.67 8.73 -5.21
CA GLN A 299 -7.23 9.12 -6.51
C GLN A 299 -6.99 8.03 -7.59
N LYS A 300 -7.11 6.77 -7.20
CA LYS A 300 -6.85 5.60 -8.05
C LYS A 300 -8.05 4.66 -8.11
N SER A 301 -8.33 4.16 -9.30
CA SER A 301 -9.37 3.14 -9.51
C SER A 301 -8.82 1.69 -9.51
N GLY A 302 -7.53 1.51 -9.26
CA GLY A 302 -6.85 0.21 -9.33
C GLY A 302 -7.43 -0.87 -8.39
N ILE A 303 -8.08 -0.46 -7.29
CA ILE A 303 -8.80 -1.37 -6.40
C ILE A 303 -9.92 -2.13 -7.13
N LYS A 304 -10.53 -1.56 -8.16
CA LYS A 304 -11.55 -2.24 -8.99
C LYS A 304 -10.99 -3.42 -9.77
N VAL A 305 -9.70 -3.42 -10.06
CA VAL A 305 -9.02 -4.55 -10.73
C VAL A 305 -8.82 -5.69 -9.73
N ILE A 306 -8.36 -5.40 -8.53
CA ILE A 306 -8.05 -6.42 -7.51
C ILE A 306 -9.30 -7.00 -6.84
N LYS A 307 -10.39 -6.20 -6.71
CA LYS A 307 -11.68 -6.61 -6.18
C LYS A 307 -12.79 -6.21 -7.17
N PRO A 308 -13.05 -7.01 -8.21
CA PRO A 308 -14.04 -6.67 -9.24
C PRO A 308 -15.47 -6.52 -8.72
N SER A 309 -15.81 -7.14 -7.58
CA SER A 309 -17.11 -7.04 -6.92
C SER A 309 -17.40 -5.67 -6.32
N ILE A 310 -16.38 -4.85 -6.02
CA ILE A 310 -16.55 -3.55 -5.36
C ILE A 310 -17.44 -2.63 -6.19
N GLU A 311 -18.45 -2.03 -5.54
CA GLU A 311 -19.37 -1.08 -6.16
C GLU A 311 -18.92 0.37 -5.89
N GLY A 312 -19.38 1.31 -6.74
CA GLY A 312 -19.11 2.74 -6.57
C GLY A 312 -17.74 3.20 -7.04
N ILE A 313 -16.90 2.31 -7.58
CA ILE A 313 -15.65 2.64 -8.25
C ILE A 313 -15.75 2.21 -9.71
N GLU A 314 -15.57 3.16 -10.62
CA GLU A 314 -15.48 2.89 -12.05
C GLU A 314 -14.02 2.82 -12.48
N LEU A 315 -13.69 1.76 -13.22
CA LEU A 315 -12.37 1.65 -13.81
C LEU A 315 -12.25 2.65 -14.96
N ILE A 316 -11.45 3.69 -14.78
CA ILE A 316 -11.16 4.66 -15.85
C ILE A 316 -10.08 4.03 -16.76
N LEU A 317 -10.52 3.18 -17.68
CA LEU A 317 -9.69 2.77 -18.80
C LEU A 317 -9.85 3.83 -19.89
N ARG A 318 -8.89 4.74 -20.01
CA ARG A 318 -8.83 5.59 -21.21
C ARG A 318 -8.42 4.70 -22.38
N SER A 319 -9.32 4.51 -23.33
CA SER A 319 -8.98 3.90 -24.62
C SER A 319 -7.99 4.83 -25.32
N SER A 320 -6.80 4.32 -25.60
CA SER A 320 -5.82 4.92 -26.51
C SER A 320 -6.40 5.22 -27.87
#